data_6cc5aabd5d6e6b827df49947f70fb379
#
_entry.id   6cc5aabd5d6e6b827df49947f70fb379
#
_cell.length_a   1.000
_cell.length_b   1.000
_cell.length_c   1.000
_cell.angle_alpha   90.00
_cell.angle_beta   90.00
_cell.angle_gamma   90.00
#
_symmetry.space_group_name_H-M   'P 1'
#
loop_
_entity.id
_entity.type
_entity.pdbx_description
1 polymer ?
#
loop_
_entity_poly.entity_id
_entity_poly.type
_entity_poly.pdbx_seq_one_letter_code
_entity_poly.pdbx_strand_id
1 'polypeptide(L)'
;AKNNPLGRDARVREAFELSLDRQGLVQVVMDNEAIAGNQWVAPTNQFYAKNMPLPKRDIARAKALLKEAGVPNPSFTLVTPTTSDAQRIALVVQAMAREAGFDVKIQAAEFATSLDMADKGNFEAYVLAWSGRADPDGNVYSFDACKQPLNYAGYCDAETDALLNQSRALRDPAERKKVFEKVAAKVLKERPIVYLYHRNWLWAYNPKLSGVREIPDGLLRVSGLKMAP
;
A
#
# COMPACT_ATOMS: atom_id res chain seq x y z
N ALA A 1 12.54 5.57 -6.71
CA ALA A 1 13.69 6.32 -7.23
C ALA A 1 15.01 5.77 -6.68
N LYS A 2 15.91 5.35 -7.56
CA LYS A 2 17.20 4.72 -7.17
C LYS A 2 18.17 5.68 -6.46
N ASN A 3 17.87 6.97 -6.39
CA ASN A 3 18.79 8.00 -5.90
C ASN A 3 18.59 8.42 -4.43
N ASN A 4 17.69 7.78 -3.71
CA ASN A 4 17.44 8.05 -2.30
C ASN A 4 17.71 6.79 -1.43
N PRO A 5 17.85 6.91 -0.11
CA PRO A 5 18.16 5.78 0.77
C PRO A 5 17.15 4.63 0.68
N LEU A 6 15.84 4.94 0.55
CA LEU A 6 14.78 3.92 0.41
C LEU A 6 14.92 3.13 -0.89
N GLY A 7 15.25 3.79 -2.00
CA GLY A 7 15.39 3.14 -3.30
C GLY A 7 16.64 2.26 -3.41
N ARG A 8 17.67 2.53 -2.64
CA ARG A 8 18.98 1.86 -2.73
C ARG A 8 19.08 0.57 -1.93
N ASP A 9 18.43 0.50 -0.76
CA ASP A 9 18.67 -0.58 0.20
C ASP A 9 17.37 -1.11 0.82
N ALA A 10 17.13 -2.41 0.68
CA ALA A 10 15.97 -3.09 1.26
C ALA A 10 15.94 -3.02 2.79
N ARG A 11 17.10 -2.94 3.45
CA ARG A 11 17.19 -2.78 4.92
C ARG A 11 16.65 -1.43 5.37
N VAL A 12 16.87 -0.37 4.58
CA VAL A 12 16.30 0.96 4.86
C VAL A 12 14.78 0.95 4.70
N ARG A 13 14.25 0.25 3.67
CA ARG A 13 12.80 0.05 3.51
C ARG A 13 12.19 -0.78 4.65
N GLU A 14 12.91 -1.82 5.11
CA GLU A 14 12.51 -2.60 6.28
C GLU A 14 12.49 -1.76 7.56
N ALA A 15 13.53 -0.97 7.79
CA ALA A 15 13.59 -0.05 8.92
C ALA A 15 12.44 0.97 8.89
N PHE A 16 12.12 1.50 7.70
CA PHE A 16 10.98 2.39 7.54
C PHE A 16 9.67 1.68 7.87
N GLU A 17 9.42 0.48 7.34
CA GLU A 17 8.24 -0.30 7.66
C GLU A 17 8.10 -0.59 9.17
N LEU A 18 9.19 -1.00 9.82
CA LEU A 18 9.23 -1.29 11.27
C LEU A 18 9.06 -0.04 12.14
N SER A 19 9.30 1.15 11.60
CA SER A 19 9.04 2.41 12.32
C SER A 19 7.56 2.74 12.46
N LEU A 20 6.69 2.11 11.65
CA LEU A 20 5.28 2.45 11.56
C LEU A 20 4.40 1.58 12.47
N ASP A 21 3.55 2.23 13.25
CA ASP A 21 2.42 1.62 13.96
C ASP A 21 1.16 1.74 13.10
N ARG A 22 0.84 0.68 12.36
CA ARG A 22 -0.32 0.68 11.48
C ARG A 22 -1.66 0.73 12.23
N GLN A 23 -1.73 0.16 13.43
CA GLN A 23 -2.96 0.23 14.25
C GLN A 23 -3.16 1.65 14.79
N GLY A 24 -2.09 2.26 15.32
CA GLY A 24 -2.12 3.66 15.75
C GLY A 24 -2.46 4.61 14.59
N LEU A 25 -1.93 4.35 13.37
CA LEU A 25 -2.27 5.13 12.18
C LEU A 25 -3.76 5.01 11.84
N VAL A 26 -4.32 3.79 11.82
CA VAL A 26 -5.74 3.54 11.57
C VAL A 26 -6.61 4.25 12.59
N GLN A 27 -6.24 4.18 13.87
CA GLN A 27 -6.96 4.86 14.93
C GLN A 27 -6.97 6.38 14.75
N VAL A 28 -5.81 6.99 14.48
CA VAL A 28 -5.66 8.46 14.43
C VAL A 28 -6.20 9.05 13.12
N VAL A 29 -6.00 8.36 11.99
CA VAL A 29 -6.34 8.91 10.67
C VAL A 29 -7.73 8.48 10.22
N MET A 30 -8.14 7.25 10.53
CA MET A 30 -9.37 6.62 10.02
C MET A 30 -10.43 6.38 11.09
N ASP A 31 -10.26 6.89 12.31
CA ASP A 31 -11.21 6.71 13.42
C ASP A 31 -11.61 5.22 13.62
N ASN A 32 -10.67 4.29 13.38
CA ASN A 32 -10.84 2.84 13.33
C ASN A 32 -11.72 2.31 12.17
N GLU A 33 -12.09 3.14 11.19
CA GLU A 33 -12.87 2.74 10.01
C GLU A 33 -11.95 2.23 8.88
N ALA A 34 -10.96 1.43 9.24
CA ALA A 34 -10.07 0.72 8.34
C ALA A 34 -9.45 -0.50 9.02
N ILE A 35 -8.90 -1.40 8.24
CA ILE A 35 -8.17 -2.59 8.73
C ILE A 35 -6.70 -2.40 8.40
N ALA A 36 -5.82 -2.41 9.41
CA ALA A 36 -4.38 -2.38 9.19
C ALA A 36 -3.94 -3.56 8.32
N GLY A 37 -3.07 -3.33 7.34
CA GLY A 37 -2.67 -4.36 6.40
C GLY A 37 -1.28 -4.13 5.81
N ASN A 38 -0.67 -5.21 5.32
CA ASN A 38 0.66 -5.20 4.71
C ASN A 38 0.70 -5.82 3.31
N GLN A 39 -0.46 -6.08 2.71
CA GLN A 39 -0.56 -6.73 1.40
C GLN A 39 -1.52 -5.93 0.50
N TRP A 40 -1.53 -6.26 -0.80
CA TRP A 40 -2.40 -5.65 -1.82
C TRP A 40 -3.87 -6.06 -1.74
N VAL A 41 -4.22 -6.99 -0.86
CA VAL A 41 -5.59 -7.40 -0.54
C VAL A 41 -5.82 -7.34 0.97
N ALA A 42 -7.05 -7.06 1.37
CA ALA A 42 -7.43 -7.00 2.78
C ALA A 42 -7.32 -8.38 3.46
N PRO A 43 -7.10 -8.43 4.78
CA PRO A 43 -7.06 -9.68 5.54
C PRO A 43 -8.32 -10.56 5.41
N THR A 44 -9.45 -9.98 5.03
CA THR A 44 -10.72 -10.67 4.75
C THR A 44 -10.77 -11.33 3.38
N ASN A 45 -9.85 -11.00 2.47
CA ASN A 45 -9.81 -11.58 1.14
C ASN A 45 -9.28 -13.01 1.17
N GLN A 46 -9.87 -13.92 0.39
CA GLN A 46 -9.46 -15.33 0.33
C GLN A 46 -8.00 -15.53 -0.12
N PHE A 47 -7.44 -14.60 -0.88
CA PHE A 47 -6.07 -14.65 -1.39
C PHE A 47 -5.04 -13.99 -0.46
N TYR A 48 -5.47 -13.47 0.70
CA TYR A 48 -4.54 -12.93 1.68
C TYR A 48 -3.58 -14.02 2.19
N ALA A 49 -2.28 -13.77 2.16
CA ALA A 49 -1.25 -14.68 2.64
C ALA A 49 -1.18 -14.61 4.17
N LYS A 50 -1.94 -15.48 4.85
CA LYS A 50 -2.05 -15.50 6.33
C LYS A 50 -0.74 -15.88 7.03
N ASN A 51 0.17 -16.53 6.33
CA ASN A 51 1.52 -16.88 6.80
C ASN A 51 2.49 -15.69 6.77
N MET A 52 2.06 -14.53 6.26
CA MET A 52 2.81 -13.28 6.25
C MET A 52 2.14 -12.27 7.20
N PRO A 53 2.37 -12.39 8.53
CA PRO A 53 1.69 -11.54 9.50
C PRO A 53 2.09 -10.07 9.34
N LEU A 54 1.21 -9.19 9.78
CA LEU A 54 1.48 -7.76 9.85
C LEU A 54 2.70 -7.50 10.75
N PRO A 55 3.77 -6.87 10.24
CA PRO A 55 4.92 -6.53 11.06
C PRO A 55 4.51 -5.61 12.22
N LYS A 56 4.98 -5.95 13.42
CA LYS A 56 4.84 -5.07 14.59
C LYS A 56 5.86 -3.95 14.51
N ARG A 57 5.50 -2.79 15.02
CA ARG A 57 6.43 -1.67 15.19
C ARG A 57 7.60 -2.09 16.06
N ASP A 58 8.83 -1.84 15.59
CA ASP A 58 10.08 -2.14 16.32
C ASP A 58 11.13 -1.07 16.00
N ILE A 59 11.17 -0.05 16.83
CA ILE A 59 12.10 1.09 16.69
C ILE A 59 13.56 0.66 16.94
N ALA A 60 13.79 -0.29 17.84
CA ALA A 60 15.14 -0.76 18.13
C ALA A 60 15.72 -1.49 16.91
N ARG A 61 14.95 -2.41 16.31
CA ARG A 61 15.37 -3.11 15.10
C ARG A 61 15.49 -2.16 13.90
N ALA A 62 14.57 -1.20 13.75
CA ALA A 62 14.67 -0.18 12.70
C ALA A 62 16.00 0.59 12.78
N LYS A 63 16.37 1.08 13.95
CA LYS A 63 17.66 1.77 14.16
C LYS A 63 18.86 0.86 13.87
N ALA A 64 18.80 -0.40 14.28
CA ALA A 64 19.86 -1.37 13.99
C ALA A 64 20.05 -1.56 12.49
N LEU A 65 18.96 -1.74 11.72
CA LEU A 65 18.98 -1.87 10.27
C LEU A 65 19.57 -0.64 9.58
N LEU A 66 19.21 0.56 10.01
CA LEU A 66 19.77 1.80 9.48
C LEU A 66 21.28 1.89 9.72
N LYS A 67 21.74 1.47 10.91
CA LYS A 67 23.16 1.40 11.20
C LYS A 67 23.88 0.34 10.35
N GLU A 68 23.31 -0.85 10.22
CA GLU A 68 23.81 -1.93 9.35
C GLU A 68 23.89 -1.50 7.88
N ALA A 69 22.94 -0.66 7.42
CA ALA A 69 22.93 -0.08 6.07
C ALA A 69 23.92 1.10 5.89
N GLY A 70 24.56 1.58 6.97
CA GLY A 70 25.47 2.72 6.92
C GLY A 70 24.78 4.09 6.78
N VAL A 71 23.47 4.17 7.01
CA VAL A 71 22.66 5.40 6.90
C VAL A 71 21.81 5.61 8.15
N PRO A 72 22.41 5.95 9.30
CA PRO A 72 21.72 5.99 10.59
C PRO A 72 20.59 7.05 10.64
N ASN A 73 20.66 8.08 9.83
CA ASN A 73 19.67 9.17 9.76
C ASN A 73 19.30 9.47 8.31
N PRO A 74 18.56 8.58 7.64
CA PRO A 74 18.19 8.79 6.24
C PRO A 74 17.16 9.92 6.10
N SER A 75 17.37 10.80 5.12
CA SER A 75 16.42 11.85 4.75
C SER A 75 15.82 11.56 3.38
N PHE A 76 14.52 11.81 3.24
CA PHE A 76 13.82 11.73 1.95
C PHE A 76 12.57 12.61 1.93
N THR A 77 12.13 12.94 0.72
CA THR A 77 10.88 13.68 0.48
C THR A 77 9.72 12.69 0.23
N LEU A 78 8.64 12.85 1.00
CA LEU A 78 7.39 12.13 0.84
C LEU A 78 6.40 13.02 0.09
N VAL A 79 6.13 12.71 -1.16
CA VAL A 79 5.09 13.37 -1.95
C VAL A 79 3.73 12.86 -1.48
N THR A 80 2.79 13.77 -1.23
CA THR A 80 1.44 13.44 -0.79
C THR A 80 0.41 14.29 -1.53
N PRO A 81 -0.73 13.72 -1.94
CA PRO A 81 -1.87 14.52 -2.42
C PRO A 81 -2.38 15.50 -1.37
N THR A 82 -2.97 16.63 -1.81
CA THR A 82 -3.55 17.64 -0.93
C THR A 82 -4.90 17.24 -0.32
N THR A 83 -5.34 16.00 -0.50
CA THR A 83 -6.53 15.49 0.19
C THR A 83 -6.31 15.40 1.70
N SER A 84 -7.34 15.67 2.49
CA SER A 84 -7.27 15.66 3.96
C SER A 84 -6.66 14.37 4.51
N ASP A 85 -7.15 13.21 4.05
CA ASP A 85 -6.66 11.91 4.53
C ASP A 85 -5.18 11.70 4.19
N ALA A 86 -4.75 12.01 2.96
CA ALA A 86 -3.37 11.82 2.55
C ALA A 86 -2.40 12.69 3.35
N GLN A 87 -2.77 13.95 3.63
CA GLN A 87 -1.97 14.84 4.46
C GLN A 87 -1.88 14.33 5.91
N ARG A 88 -2.99 13.88 6.51
CA ARG A 88 -3.00 13.28 7.86
C ARG A 88 -2.10 12.04 7.91
N ILE A 89 -2.18 11.15 6.91
CA ILE A 89 -1.29 9.99 6.79
C ILE A 89 0.16 10.43 6.77
N ALA A 90 0.52 11.39 5.91
CA ALA A 90 1.90 11.84 5.76
C ALA A 90 2.47 12.40 7.08
N LEU A 91 1.69 13.19 7.82
CA LEU A 91 2.08 13.74 9.12
C LEU A 91 2.30 12.64 10.18
N VAL A 92 1.40 11.65 10.25
CA VAL A 92 1.52 10.53 11.20
C VAL A 92 2.73 9.67 10.84
N VAL A 93 2.93 9.34 9.55
CA VAL A 93 4.10 8.60 9.06
C VAL A 93 5.39 9.35 9.37
N GLN A 94 5.46 10.66 9.12
CA GLN A 94 6.61 11.50 9.45
C GLN A 94 6.94 11.44 10.96
N ALA A 95 5.92 11.59 11.81
CA ALA A 95 6.11 11.56 13.26
C ALA A 95 6.63 10.18 13.74
N MET A 96 6.04 9.09 13.25
CA MET A 96 6.46 7.73 13.62
C MET A 96 7.87 7.40 13.11
N ALA A 97 8.19 7.75 11.86
CA ALA A 97 9.48 7.47 11.26
C ALA A 97 10.64 8.24 11.93
N ARG A 98 10.37 9.46 12.40
CA ARG A 98 11.34 10.28 13.12
C ARG A 98 11.90 9.57 14.37
N GLU A 99 11.10 8.78 15.08
CA GLU A 99 11.55 8.05 16.26
C GLU A 99 12.61 6.99 15.92
N ALA A 100 12.60 6.46 14.70
CA ALA A 100 13.62 5.54 14.21
C ALA A 100 14.85 6.25 13.60
N GLY A 101 14.82 7.57 13.46
CA GLY A 101 15.92 8.37 12.92
C GLY A 101 15.69 8.89 11.50
N PHE A 102 14.53 8.64 10.88
CA PHE A 102 14.24 9.19 9.56
C PHE A 102 13.92 10.69 9.63
N ASP A 103 14.48 11.46 8.70
CA ASP A 103 14.09 12.84 8.39
C ASP A 103 13.18 12.85 7.16
N VAL A 104 11.87 12.83 7.38
CA VAL A 104 10.87 12.82 6.31
C VAL A 104 10.40 14.24 6.03
N LYS A 105 10.63 14.72 4.81
CA LYS A 105 10.14 16.02 4.33
C LYS A 105 8.86 15.80 3.56
N ILE A 106 7.77 16.49 3.94
CA ILE A 106 6.48 16.35 3.25
C ILE A 106 6.39 17.39 2.14
N GLN A 107 6.10 16.92 0.93
CA GLN A 107 5.78 17.75 -0.24
C GLN A 107 4.35 17.47 -0.67
N ALA A 108 3.44 18.39 -0.34
CA ALA A 108 2.06 18.31 -0.78
C ALA A 108 1.92 18.82 -2.22
N ALA A 109 1.17 18.09 -3.05
CA ALA A 109 0.84 18.50 -4.41
C ALA A 109 -0.63 18.20 -4.70
N GLU A 110 -1.23 18.94 -5.62
CA GLU A 110 -2.57 18.64 -6.13
C GLU A 110 -2.57 17.20 -6.72
N PHE A 111 -3.71 16.50 -6.66
CA PHE A 111 -3.77 15.06 -6.97
C PHE A 111 -3.23 14.73 -8.37
N ALA A 112 -3.69 15.44 -9.42
CA ALA A 112 -3.23 15.20 -10.78
C ALA A 112 -1.74 15.53 -10.95
N THR A 113 -1.26 16.60 -10.29
CA THR A 113 0.16 16.96 -10.26
C THR A 113 0.99 15.87 -9.57
N SER A 114 0.49 15.31 -8.47
CA SER A 114 1.20 14.24 -7.76
C SER A 114 1.29 12.94 -8.58
N LEU A 115 0.27 12.63 -9.38
CA LEU A 115 0.30 11.51 -10.34
C LEU A 115 1.33 11.77 -11.46
N ASP A 116 1.35 12.97 -12.06
CA ASP A 116 2.34 13.34 -13.08
C ASP A 116 3.78 13.25 -12.54
N MET A 117 3.99 13.65 -11.28
CA MET A 117 5.28 13.45 -10.61
C MET A 117 5.64 11.97 -10.49
N ALA A 118 4.67 11.11 -10.13
CA ALA A 118 4.88 9.67 -10.03
C ALA A 118 5.18 9.04 -11.39
N ASP A 119 4.42 9.38 -12.43
CA ASP A 119 4.60 8.90 -13.82
C ASP A 119 5.99 9.27 -14.38
N LYS A 120 6.51 10.45 -14.02
CA LYS A 120 7.85 10.93 -14.41
C LYS A 120 8.98 10.44 -13.50
N GLY A 121 8.67 9.73 -12.40
CA GLY A 121 9.65 9.31 -11.41
C GLY A 121 10.24 10.45 -10.57
N ASN A 122 9.58 11.60 -10.52
CA ASN A 122 9.99 12.81 -9.80
C ASN A 122 9.53 12.77 -8.32
N PHE A 123 9.86 11.71 -7.62
CA PHE A 123 9.59 11.53 -6.20
C PHE A 123 10.64 10.61 -5.55
N GLU A 124 10.79 10.69 -4.24
CA GLU A 124 11.60 9.77 -3.44
C GLU A 124 10.73 8.74 -2.73
N ALA A 125 9.63 9.18 -2.14
CA ALA A 125 8.54 8.36 -1.65
C ALA A 125 7.19 9.02 -1.98
N TYR A 126 6.12 8.24 -2.15
CA TYR A 126 4.83 8.75 -2.58
C TYR A 126 3.69 8.07 -1.83
N VAL A 127 2.75 8.85 -1.30
CA VAL A 127 1.50 8.36 -0.71
C VAL A 127 0.44 8.24 -1.79
N LEU A 128 -0.05 7.03 -2.03
CA LEU A 128 -1.11 6.77 -3.00
C LEU A 128 -2.17 5.86 -2.39
N ALA A 129 -3.44 6.17 -2.63
CA ALA A 129 -4.55 5.28 -2.36
C ALA A 129 -5.00 4.59 -3.65
N TRP A 130 -5.31 3.29 -3.55
CA TRP A 130 -5.88 2.50 -4.62
C TRP A 130 -7.28 2.02 -4.24
N SER A 131 -8.25 2.17 -5.13
CA SER A 131 -9.64 1.76 -4.86
C SER A 131 -9.82 0.24 -4.71
N GLY A 132 -8.82 -0.52 -5.12
CA GLY A 132 -8.84 -1.97 -5.03
C GLY A 132 -9.64 -2.65 -6.15
N ARG A 133 -9.41 -3.94 -6.28
CA ARG A 133 -10.17 -4.85 -7.15
C ARG A 133 -10.45 -6.11 -6.36
N ALA A 134 -11.58 -6.77 -6.63
CA ALA A 134 -11.92 -8.04 -5.98
C ALA A 134 -10.93 -9.15 -6.32
N ASP A 135 -10.47 -9.20 -7.57
CA ASP A 135 -9.39 -10.11 -7.98
C ASP A 135 -8.04 -9.51 -7.60
N PRO A 136 -7.16 -10.27 -6.92
CA PRO A 136 -5.85 -9.81 -6.47
C PRO A 136 -4.93 -9.36 -7.61
N ASP A 137 -5.06 -9.93 -8.81
CA ASP A 137 -4.27 -9.54 -9.97
C ASP A 137 -4.39 -8.05 -10.30
N GLY A 138 -5.61 -7.51 -10.23
CA GLY A 138 -5.87 -6.09 -10.44
C GLY A 138 -5.28 -5.15 -9.38
N ASN A 139 -4.75 -5.71 -8.29
CA ASN A 139 -4.12 -4.96 -7.20
C ASN A 139 -2.60 -5.11 -7.14
N VAL A 140 -2.03 -6.12 -7.78
CA VAL A 140 -0.60 -6.41 -7.69
C VAL A 140 0.12 -6.32 -9.04
N TYR A 141 -0.48 -6.83 -10.12
CA TYR A 141 0.25 -6.94 -11.39
C TYR A 141 0.74 -5.60 -11.93
N SER A 142 -0.14 -4.60 -12.02
CA SER A 142 0.23 -3.28 -12.54
C SER A 142 1.21 -2.52 -11.64
N PHE A 143 1.35 -2.92 -10.37
CA PHE A 143 2.20 -2.25 -9.39
C PHE A 143 3.56 -2.93 -9.20
N ASP A 144 3.62 -4.26 -9.33
CA ASP A 144 4.81 -5.02 -8.97
C ASP A 144 5.42 -5.83 -10.12
N ALA A 145 4.72 -6.05 -11.24
CA ALA A 145 5.34 -6.65 -12.41
C ALA A 145 6.27 -5.66 -13.13
N CYS A 146 7.34 -6.18 -13.72
CA CYS A 146 8.35 -5.38 -14.42
C CYS A 146 7.74 -4.50 -15.50
N LYS A 147 8.14 -3.24 -15.54
CA LYS A 147 7.76 -2.25 -16.57
C LYS A 147 6.27 -1.97 -16.69
N GLN A 148 5.47 -2.32 -15.69
CA GLN A 148 4.05 -2.00 -15.68
C GLN A 148 3.82 -0.51 -15.36
N PRO A 149 2.72 0.10 -15.88
CA PRO A 149 2.52 1.54 -15.83
C PRO A 149 2.39 2.12 -14.41
N LEU A 150 1.91 1.35 -13.44
CA LEU A 150 1.79 1.80 -12.04
C LEU A 150 2.93 1.31 -11.16
N ASN A 151 3.95 0.67 -11.73
CA ASN A 151 5.12 0.23 -10.98
C ASN A 151 6.08 1.40 -10.74
N TYR A 152 5.62 2.38 -9.98
CA TYR A 152 6.38 3.59 -9.64
C TYR A 152 7.64 3.30 -8.82
N ALA A 153 7.62 2.22 -8.04
CA ALA A 153 8.78 1.78 -7.27
C ALA A 153 9.94 1.28 -8.15
N GLY A 154 9.66 0.91 -9.41
CA GLY A 154 10.62 0.34 -10.33
C GLY A 154 11.10 -1.05 -9.90
N TYR A 155 10.26 -1.78 -9.12
CA TYR A 155 10.52 -3.16 -8.76
C TYR A 155 10.53 -4.04 -10.01
N CYS A 156 11.50 -4.94 -10.12
CA CYS A 156 11.57 -5.86 -11.25
C CYS A 156 12.33 -7.12 -10.83
N ASP A 157 11.62 -8.22 -10.76
CA ASP A 157 12.16 -9.56 -10.44
C ASP A 157 11.52 -10.58 -11.37
N ALA A 158 12.34 -11.28 -12.14
CA ALA A 158 11.86 -12.21 -13.17
C ALA A 158 11.03 -13.37 -12.60
N GLU A 159 11.34 -13.83 -11.39
CA GLU A 159 10.57 -14.88 -10.74
C GLU A 159 9.21 -14.36 -10.27
N THR A 160 9.14 -13.14 -9.75
CA THR A 160 7.86 -12.48 -9.43
C THR A 160 7.00 -12.34 -10.68
N ASP A 161 7.55 -11.90 -11.80
CA ASP A 161 6.84 -11.80 -13.07
C ASP A 161 6.31 -13.16 -13.53
N ALA A 162 7.14 -14.21 -13.44
CA ALA A 162 6.74 -15.56 -13.80
C ALA A 162 5.58 -16.05 -12.92
N LEU A 163 5.64 -15.82 -11.60
CA LEU A 163 4.57 -16.16 -10.65
C LEU A 163 3.27 -15.37 -10.93
N LEU A 164 3.37 -14.08 -11.19
CA LEU A 164 2.21 -13.25 -11.54
C LEU A 164 1.55 -13.74 -12.83
N ASN A 165 2.33 -14.05 -13.87
CA ASN A 165 1.81 -14.62 -15.11
C ASN A 165 1.22 -16.03 -14.90
N GLN A 166 1.83 -16.86 -14.07
CA GLN A 166 1.29 -18.16 -13.67
C GLN A 166 -0.07 -18.01 -13.00
N SER A 167 -0.23 -17.04 -12.09
CA SER A 167 -1.50 -16.80 -11.41
C SER A 167 -2.66 -16.48 -12.36
N ARG A 168 -2.37 -15.84 -13.49
CA ARG A 168 -3.34 -15.50 -14.54
C ARG A 168 -3.78 -16.72 -15.36
N ALA A 169 -2.94 -17.71 -15.49
CA ALA A 169 -3.25 -18.94 -16.22
C ALA A 169 -4.07 -19.94 -15.38
N LEU A 170 -4.06 -19.82 -14.05
CA LEU A 170 -4.74 -20.74 -13.14
C LEU A 170 -6.22 -20.35 -12.96
N ARG A 171 -7.09 -21.37 -13.05
CA ARG A 171 -8.54 -21.23 -12.80
C ARG A 171 -8.93 -21.62 -11.39
N ASP A 172 -8.25 -22.60 -10.80
CA ASP A 172 -8.52 -23.07 -9.44
C ASP A 172 -8.08 -22.01 -8.41
N PRO A 173 -8.97 -21.52 -7.54
CA PRO A 173 -8.64 -20.49 -6.58
C PRO A 173 -7.59 -20.92 -5.54
N ALA A 174 -7.57 -22.22 -5.16
CA ALA A 174 -6.62 -22.71 -4.17
C ALA A 174 -5.20 -22.75 -4.75
N GLU A 175 -5.05 -23.19 -5.99
CA GLU A 175 -3.76 -23.15 -6.68
C GLU A 175 -3.29 -21.69 -6.93
N ARG A 176 -4.19 -20.81 -7.35
CA ARG A 176 -3.88 -19.35 -7.46
C ARG A 176 -3.41 -18.77 -6.14
N LYS A 177 -4.06 -19.12 -5.03
CA LYS A 177 -3.67 -18.67 -3.70
C LYS A 177 -2.23 -19.04 -3.37
N LYS A 178 -1.82 -20.31 -3.62
CA LYS A 178 -0.45 -20.76 -3.40
C LYS A 178 0.57 -19.93 -4.20
N VAL A 179 0.22 -19.54 -5.42
CA VAL A 179 1.07 -18.68 -6.24
C VAL A 179 1.15 -17.26 -5.64
N PHE A 180 0.02 -16.67 -5.25
CA PHE A 180 0.03 -15.35 -4.61
C PHE A 180 0.76 -15.35 -3.26
N GLU A 181 0.75 -16.44 -2.50
CA GLU A 181 1.56 -16.57 -1.28
C GLU A 181 3.07 -16.51 -1.59
N LYS A 182 3.51 -17.11 -2.70
CA LYS A 182 4.91 -16.99 -3.17
C LYS A 182 5.24 -15.56 -3.61
N VAL A 183 4.34 -14.91 -4.35
CA VAL A 183 4.49 -13.50 -4.73
C VAL A 183 4.61 -12.62 -3.47
N ALA A 184 3.72 -12.84 -2.48
CA ALA A 184 3.76 -12.11 -1.22
C ALA A 184 5.10 -12.26 -0.50
N ALA A 185 5.63 -13.48 -0.41
CA ALA A 185 6.92 -13.74 0.23
C ALA A 185 8.06 -12.93 -0.41
N LYS A 186 8.05 -12.75 -1.73
CA LYS A 186 9.07 -11.97 -2.44
C LYS A 186 8.85 -10.47 -2.32
N VAL A 187 7.66 -10.00 -2.64
CA VAL A 187 7.33 -8.56 -2.64
C VAL A 187 7.43 -7.97 -1.24
N LEU A 188 6.90 -8.67 -0.21
CA LEU A 188 6.99 -8.19 1.17
C LEU A 188 8.41 -8.24 1.75
N LYS A 189 9.29 -9.07 1.21
CA LYS A 189 10.72 -9.06 1.57
C LYS A 189 11.42 -7.82 1.00
N GLU A 190 11.14 -7.46 -0.25
CA GLU A 190 11.78 -6.34 -0.94
C GLU A 190 11.13 -4.99 -0.62
N ARG A 191 9.85 -4.98 -0.27
CA ARG A 191 9.07 -3.79 0.13
C ARG A 191 9.10 -2.65 -0.90
N PRO A 192 8.77 -2.93 -2.18
CA PRO A 192 8.61 -1.84 -3.15
C PRO A 192 7.47 -0.90 -2.75
N ILE A 193 6.45 -1.46 -2.10
CA ILE A 193 5.31 -0.75 -1.54
C ILE A 193 5.17 -1.12 -0.06
N VAL A 194 5.02 -0.12 0.80
CA VAL A 194 4.67 -0.29 2.21
C VAL A 194 3.18 -0.05 2.36
N TYR A 195 2.40 -1.14 2.38
CA TYR A 195 0.96 -1.07 2.60
C TYR A 195 0.66 -0.66 4.03
N LEU A 196 -0.34 0.19 4.22
CA LEU A 196 -0.69 0.75 5.54
C LEU A 196 -2.00 0.19 6.07
N TYR A 197 -3.07 0.26 5.28
CA TYR A 197 -4.40 -0.18 5.68
C TYR A 197 -5.31 -0.43 4.48
N HIS A 198 -6.43 -1.08 4.75
CA HIS A 198 -7.57 -1.26 3.84
C HIS A 198 -8.78 -0.53 4.44
N ARG A 199 -9.32 0.44 3.67
CA ARG A 199 -10.44 1.26 4.10
C ARG A 199 -11.74 0.44 4.12
N ASN A 200 -12.55 0.63 5.15
CA ASN A 200 -13.95 0.24 5.11
C ASN A 200 -14.72 1.23 4.22
N TRP A 201 -15.57 0.72 3.36
CA TRP A 201 -16.45 1.55 2.54
C TRP A 201 -17.74 1.79 3.30
N LEU A 202 -17.98 3.06 3.69
CA LEU A 202 -19.16 3.47 4.44
C LEU A 202 -20.14 4.13 3.46
N TRP A 203 -21.38 3.64 3.47
CA TRP A 203 -22.44 4.13 2.62
C TRP A 203 -23.59 4.67 3.46
N ALA A 204 -23.99 5.91 3.19
CA ALA A 204 -25.22 6.49 3.71
C ALA A 204 -26.17 6.78 2.56
N TYR A 205 -27.38 6.27 2.63
CA TYR A 205 -28.39 6.48 1.59
C TYR A 205 -29.78 6.66 2.20
N ASN A 206 -30.67 7.28 1.44
CA ASN A 206 -32.07 7.47 1.86
C ASN A 206 -32.74 6.10 2.07
N PRO A 207 -33.45 5.86 3.18
CA PRO A 207 -34.13 4.57 3.45
C PRO A 207 -35.16 4.17 2.39
N LYS A 208 -35.67 5.11 1.59
CA LYS A 208 -36.53 4.85 0.44
C LYS A 208 -35.77 4.26 -0.77
N LEU A 209 -34.43 4.30 -0.78
CA LEU A 209 -33.62 3.72 -1.84
C LEU A 209 -33.49 2.21 -1.65
N SER A 210 -33.82 1.44 -2.70
CA SER A 210 -33.67 -0.02 -2.71
C SER A 210 -32.77 -0.46 -3.87
N GLY A 211 -32.28 -1.73 -3.83
CA GLY A 211 -31.39 -2.28 -4.87
C GLY A 211 -29.93 -1.88 -4.72
N VAL A 212 -29.53 -1.29 -3.58
CA VAL A 212 -28.13 -1.02 -3.25
C VAL A 212 -27.38 -2.35 -3.15
N ARG A 213 -26.23 -2.44 -3.81
CA ARG A 213 -25.33 -3.60 -3.75
C ARG A 213 -24.01 -3.17 -3.20
N GLU A 214 -23.54 -3.81 -2.15
CA GLU A 214 -22.19 -3.63 -1.63
C GLU A 214 -21.18 -4.35 -2.53
N ILE A 215 -20.30 -3.59 -3.15
CA ILE A 215 -19.26 -4.13 -4.02
C ILE A 215 -17.90 -3.90 -3.32
N PRO A 216 -17.02 -4.92 -3.26
CA PRO A 216 -15.75 -4.83 -2.53
C PRO A 216 -14.79 -3.74 -3.03
N ASP A 217 -14.96 -3.23 -4.25
CA ASP A 217 -14.17 -2.12 -4.79
C ASP A 217 -14.63 -0.73 -4.31
N GLY A 218 -15.71 -0.66 -3.50
CA GLY A 218 -16.24 0.58 -2.95
C GLY A 218 -16.92 1.50 -3.98
N LEU A 219 -17.16 1.06 -5.20
CA LEU A 219 -17.81 1.85 -6.24
C LEU A 219 -19.31 1.58 -6.27
N LEU A 220 -20.12 2.64 -6.15
CA LEU A 220 -21.56 2.54 -6.24
C LEU A 220 -21.98 2.13 -7.67
N ARG A 221 -22.79 1.09 -7.76
CA ARG A 221 -23.43 0.67 -9.02
C ARG A 221 -24.87 1.16 -9.00
N VAL A 222 -25.18 2.09 -9.90
CA VAL A 222 -26.52 2.70 -9.97
C VAL A 222 -27.56 1.84 -10.68
N SER A 223 -27.13 0.85 -11.46
CA SER A 223 -28.03 -0.08 -12.14
C SER A 223 -28.82 -0.91 -11.13
N GLY A 224 -30.14 -0.86 -11.23
CA GLY A 224 -31.05 -1.58 -10.34
C GLY A 224 -31.48 -0.79 -9.11
N LEU A 225 -30.98 0.43 -8.87
CA LEU A 225 -31.48 1.30 -7.82
C LEU A 225 -32.92 1.74 -8.13
N LYS A 226 -33.77 1.75 -7.11
CA LYS A 226 -35.15 2.21 -7.17
C LYS A 226 -35.44 3.11 -5.97
N MET A 227 -36.09 4.25 -6.22
CA MET A 227 -36.59 5.12 -5.17
C MET A 227 -38.06 4.84 -4.96
N ALA A 228 -38.47 4.56 -3.73
CA ALA A 228 -39.89 4.47 -3.38
C ALA A 228 -40.49 5.89 -3.37
N PRO A 229 -41.76 6.05 -3.76
CA PRO A 229 -42.47 7.31 -3.74
C PRO A 229 -42.60 7.93 -2.35
#